data_f3b33d0a3f43205ba380f5f12a34fd80
#
_entry.id   f3b33d0a3f43205ba380f5f12a34fd80
#
_cell.length_a   1.000
_cell.length_b   1.000
_cell.length_c   1.000
_cell.angle_alpha   90.00
_cell.angle_beta   90.00
_cell.angle_gamma   90.00
#
_symmetry.space_group_name_H-M   'P 1'
#
loop_
_entity.id
_entity.type
_entity.pdbx_description
1 polymer ?
#
loop_
_entity_poly.entity_id
_entity_poly.type
_entity_poly.pdbx_seq_one_letter_code
_entity_poly.pdbx_strand_id
1 'polypeptide(L)'
;SINRKTLKYDIREGRMGFVGGATGAGWNPPSVFPAYAMGAPATNLFVGLADLTTDGWKLIDNDQWNNGSNAVDETRSYGTKSASGSTLEVNGADFNGPAAPGRYRVIWDGRDVNNIKYEISSATEMRLVGDGINQAGVNDWDPPSSPQMTYSGNGVWTIAITLKANKDIKFLAGNAWGAFDYEDAGSGKIKWEGGDNFKTPATAGTYTITLNEHTQTVTIN
;
A
#
# COMPACT_ATOMS: atom_id res chain seq x y z
N SER A 1 5.57 -23.52 2.99
CA SER A 1 5.87 -24.54 1.97
C SER A 1 6.16 -25.88 2.63
N ILE A 2 5.92 -26.98 1.94
CA ILE A 2 6.18 -28.33 2.43
C ILE A 2 7.20 -28.99 1.51
N ASN A 3 8.35 -29.33 2.07
CA ASN A 3 9.34 -30.13 1.34
C ASN A 3 9.01 -31.63 1.49
N ARG A 4 8.46 -32.22 0.44
CA ARG A 4 8.06 -33.64 0.43
C ARG A 4 9.23 -34.62 0.51
N LYS A 5 10.44 -34.21 0.18
CA LYS A 5 11.64 -35.08 0.26
C LYS A 5 12.18 -35.21 1.68
N THR A 6 12.08 -34.16 2.48
CA THR A 6 12.64 -34.11 3.83
C THR A 6 11.56 -34.01 4.90
N LEU A 7 10.26 -33.95 4.52
CA LEU A 7 9.13 -33.71 5.43
C LEU A 7 9.32 -32.46 6.31
N LYS A 8 10.13 -31.52 5.88
CA LYS A 8 10.28 -30.22 6.54
C LYS A 8 9.23 -29.25 6.01
N TYR A 9 8.73 -28.44 6.88
CA TYR A 9 7.86 -27.29 6.54
C TYR A 9 8.41 -26.03 7.19
N ASP A 10 8.19 -24.93 6.54
CA ASP A 10 8.50 -23.60 7.04
C ASP A 10 7.21 -22.77 6.97
N ILE A 11 6.83 -22.19 8.09
CA ILE A 11 5.71 -21.25 8.18
C ILE A 11 6.31 -19.88 8.41
N ARG A 12 6.17 -19.03 7.42
CA ARG A 12 6.65 -17.65 7.48
C ARG A 12 5.48 -16.70 7.36
N GLU A 13 5.57 -15.59 8.07
CA GLU A 13 4.72 -14.45 7.79
C GLU A 13 4.96 -14.00 6.33
N GLY A 14 3.87 -13.83 5.57
CA GLY A 14 3.96 -13.36 4.20
C GLY A 14 4.49 -11.92 4.18
N ARG A 15 5.58 -11.70 3.47
CA ARG A 15 6.18 -10.39 3.24
C ARG A 15 6.32 -10.15 1.76
N MET A 16 6.13 -8.92 1.34
CA MET A 16 6.39 -8.49 -0.01
C MET A 16 7.32 -7.28 0.03
N GLY A 17 8.27 -7.23 -0.84
CA GLY A 17 9.21 -6.11 -0.96
C GLY A 17 9.41 -5.69 -2.41
N PHE A 18 10.09 -4.57 -2.58
CA PHE A 18 10.49 -4.03 -3.88
C PHE A 18 11.99 -4.19 -4.07
N VAL A 19 12.42 -4.62 -5.23
CA VAL A 19 13.84 -4.79 -5.58
C VAL A 19 14.06 -4.35 -7.03
N GLY A 20 15.18 -3.77 -7.33
CA GLY A 20 15.55 -3.36 -8.68
C GLY A 20 16.23 -2.01 -8.76
N GLY A 21 16.74 -1.68 -9.93
CA GLY A 21 17.40 -0.39 -10.21
C GLY A 21 16.52 0.83 -9.94
N ALA A 22 15.18 0.67 -10.04
CA ALA A 22 14.23 1.72 -9.68
C ALA A 22 14.19 2.03 -8.19
N THR A 23 14.67 1.15 -7.32
CA THR A 23 14.64 1.33 -5.87
C THR A 23 15.99 1.83 -5.34
N GLY A 24 15.99 2.54 -4.23
CA GLY A 24 17.23 2.97 -3.58
C GLY A 24 18.13 1.81 -3.10
N ALA A 25 17.59 0.61 -2.99
CA ALA A 25 18.32 -0.60 -2.63
C ALA A 25 18.98 -1.31 -3.82
N GLY A 26 18.61 -0.95 -5.04
CA GLY A 26 19.05 -1.64 -6.25
C GLY A 26 18.60 -3.11 -6.26
N TRP A 27 19.40 -3.97 -6.85
CA TRP A 27 19.15 -5.42 -6.95
C TRP A 27 19.66 -6.20 -5.73
N ASN A 28 19.71 -5.58 -4.56
CA ASN A 28 20.17 -6.19 -3.32
C ASN A 28 19.00 -6.46 -2.36
N PRO A 29 18.46 -7.71 -2.29
CA PRO A 29 17.25 -8.03 -1.54
C PRO A 29 17.25 -7.66 -0.05
N PRO A 30 18.33 -7.81 0.74
CA PRO A 30 18.27 -7.46 2.16
C PRO A 30 17.91 -5.99 2.46
N SER A 31 18.04 -5.13 1.46
CA SER A 31 17.78 -3.69 1.57
C SER A 31 16.47 -3.26 0.91
N VAL A 32 15.55 -4.18 0.62
CA VAL A 32 14.27 -3.87 -0.04
C VAL A 32 13.34 -3.05 0.87
N PHE A 33 12.56 -2.18 0.27
CA PHE A 33 11.46 -1.50 0.95
C PHE A 33 10.30 -2.48 1.11
N PRO A 34 9.79 -2.71 2.32
CA PRO A 34 8.73 -3.66 2.54
C PRO A 34 7.39 -3.17 1.97
N ALA A 35 6.63 -4.10 1.42
CA ALA A 35 5.20 -3.95 1.24
C ALA A 35 4.48 -4.67 2.38
N TYR A 36 3.44 -4.07 2.91
CA TYR A 36 2.75 -4.55 4.09
C TYR A 36 1.47 -5.26 3.70
N ALA A 37 1.18 -6.37 4.38
CA ALA A 37 -0.07 -7.10 4.20
C ALA A 37 -1.27 -6.25 4.63
N MET A 38 -2.30 -6.19 3.81
CA MET A 38 -3.56 -5.51 4.13
C MET A 38 -4.64 -6.49 4.55
N GLY A 39 -5.37 -6.09 5.58
CA GLY A 39 -6.53 -6.83 6.07
C GLY A 39 -6.16 -7.97 7.04
N ALA A 40 -7.07 -8.92 7.21
CA ALA A 40 -6.84 -10.09 8.06
C ALA A 40 -5.75 -11.00 7.48
N PRO A 41 -5.08 -11.84 8.30
CA PRO A 41 -3.84 -12.56 7.93
C PRO A 41 -3.88 -13.41 6.65
N ALA A 42 -5.02 -13.60 6.04
CA ALA A 42 -5.20 -14.49 4.90
C ALA A 42 -5.55 -13.79 3.58
N THR A 43 -5.40 -12.48 3.46
CA THR A 43 -5.94 -11.77 2.28
C THR A 43 -5.06 -11.84 1.04
N ASN A 44 -3.81 -12.22 1.12
CA ASN A 44 -2.86 -12.16 -0.02
C ASN A 44 -2.90 -10.82 -0.78
N LEU A 45 -3.09 -9.75 -0.05
CA LEU A 45 -3.10 -8.39 -0.56
C LEU A 45 -2.02 -7.59 0.16
N PHE A 46 -1.10 -7.01 -0.60
CA PHE A 46 0.00 -6.22 -0.06
C PHE A 46 -0.03 -4.83 -0.67
N VAL A 47 0.24 -3.84 0.14
CA VAL A 47 0.38 -2.44 -0.29
C VAL A 47 1.69 -1.90 0.28
N GLY A 48 2.45 -1.23 -0.57
CA GLY A 48 3.69 -0.59 -0.16
C GLY A 48 3.92 0.71 -0.89
N LEU A 49 4.60 1.64 -0.21
CA LEU A 49 5.08 2.88 -0.80
C LEU A 49 6.57 2.77 -1.06
N ALA A 50 7.00 3.17 -2.26
CA ALA A 50 8.40 3.23 -2.63
C ALA A 50 8.70 4.50 -3.43
N ASP A 51 9.86 5.09 -3.20
CA ASP A 51 10.42 6.08 -4.10
C ASP A 51 11.10 5.32 -5.25
N LEU A 52 10.57 5.45 -6.46
CA LEU A 52 11.03 4.74 -7.65
C LEU A 52 11.66 5.71 -8.65
N THR A 53 12.74 5.27 -9.29
CA THR A 53 13.28 5.89 -10.50
C THR A 53 12.65 5.25 -11.74
N THR A 54 13.13 5.61 -12.93
CA THR A 54 12.63 5.08 -14.21
C THR A 54 13.23 3.73 -14.60
N ASP A 55 14.11 3.15 -13.77
CA ASP A 55 14.73 1.85 -14.03
C ASP A 55 13.79 0.66 -13.78
N GLY A 56 14.23 -0.53 -14.15
CA GLY A 56 13.50 -1.78 -13.93
C GLY A 56 13.44 -2.19 -12.45
N TRP A 57 12.38 -2.90 -12.08
CA TRP A 57 12.16 -3.40 -10.72
C TRP A 57 11.33 -4.68 -10.69
N LYS A 58 11.24 -5.33 -9.54
CA LYS A 58 10.42 -6.50 -9.26
C LYS A 58 9.80 -6.43 -7.87
N LEU A 59 8.79 -7.26 -7.66
CA LEU A 59 8.32 -7.62 -6.32
C LEU A 59 8.99 -8.94 -5.89
N ILE A 60 9.28 -9.04 -4.59
CA ILE A 60 9.95 -10.21 -4.01
C ILE A 60 9.30 -10.56 -2.66
N ASP A 61 9.04 -11.84 -2.43
CA ASP A 61 8.31 -12.32 -1.24
C ASP A 61 9.21 -12.72 -0.06
N ASN A 62 10.45 -12.36 -0.10
CA ASN A 62 11.41 -12.51 0.99
C ASN A 62 12.56 -11.53 0.77
N ASP A 63 13.51 -11.51 1.68
CA ASP A 63 14.67 -10.62 1.62
C ASP A 63 15.86 -11.26 0.89
N GLN A 64 15.65 -12.26 0.07
CA GLN A 64 16.73 -13.01 -0.61
C GLN A 64 16.31 -13.44 -2.00
N TRP A 65 17.27 -13.45 -2.92
CA TRP A 65 17.11 -14.16 -4.18
C TRP A 65 17.12 -15.67 -3.92
N ASN A 66 16.35 -16.39 -4.72
CA ASN A 66 16.44 -17.84 -4.75
C ASN A 66 17.87 -18.25 -5.14
N ASN A 67 18.61 -18.84 -4.21
CA ASN A 67 20.00 -19.23 -4.44
C ASN A 67 20.16 -20.60 -5.11
N GLY A 68 19.07 -21.19 -5.59
CA GLY A 68 19.09 -22.43 -6.39
C GLY A 68 19.53 -23.69 -5.65
N SER A 69 19.86 -23.61 -4.37
CA SER A 69 20.51 -24.72 -3.67
C SER A 69 19.61 -25.47 -2.71
N ASN A 70 18.46 -24.95 -2.32
CA ASN A 70 17.52 -25.65 -1.43
C ASN A 70 16.07 -25.24 -1.70
N ALA A 71 15.27 -26.18 -2.12
CA ALA A 71 13.84 -26.02 -2.39
C ALA A 71 12.98 -25.61 -1.16
N VAL A 72 13.58 -25.40 -0.01
CA VAL A 72 12.88 -25.03 1.24
C VAL A 72 12.85 -23.51 1.45
N ASP A 73 13.78 -22.79 0.82
CA ASP A 73 13.94 -21.33 0.96
C ASP A 73 13.65 -20.60 -0.37
N GLU A 74 12.70 -21.10 -1.15
CA GLU A 74 12.35 -20.48 -2.42
C GLU A 74 11.73 -19.10 -2.19
N THR A 75 12.56 -18.10 -2.27
CA THR A 75 12.10 -16.74 -2.51
C THR A 75 11.49 -16.66 -3.90
N ARG A 76 10.30 -16.13 -3.98
CA ARG A 76 9.64 -15.87 -5.25
C ARG A 76 9.79 -14.42 -5.61
N SER A 77 10.39 -14.16 -6.74
CA SER A 77 10.28 -12.88 -7.39
C SER A 77 9.06 -12.88 -8.32
N TYR A 78 8.39 -11.77 -8.39
CA TYR A 78 7.25 -11.57 -9.28
C TYR A 78 7.58 -10.49 -10.27
N GLY A 79 7.45 -10.82 -11.53
CA GLY A 79 7.62 -9.91 -12.63
C GLY A 79 6.40 -9.93 -13.54
N THR A 80 6.44 -9.15 -14.61
CA THR A 80 5.35 -9.11 -15.58
C THR A 80 5.36 -10.33 -16.48
N LYS A 81 4.18 -10.85 -16.78
CA LYS A 81 3.98 -11.90 -17.78
C LYS A 81 4.21 -11.39 -19.20
N SER A 82 4.03 -10.11 -19.41
CA SER A 82 4.38 -9.41 -20.65
C SER A 82 4.79 -7.98 -20.29
N ALA A 83 5.68 -7.39 -21.03
CA ALA A 83 6.28 -6.07 -20.74
C ALA A 83 5.26 -4.91 -20.52
N SER A 84 3.99 -5.10 -20.79
CA SER A 84 2.93 -4.09 -20.63
C SER A 84 1.71 -4.55 -19.84
N GLY A 85 1.75 -5.75 -19.23
CA GLY A 85 0.59 -6.31 -18.53
C GLY A 85 0.63 -6.09 -17.02
N SER A 86 -0.54 -6.00 -16.38
CA SER A 86 -0.70 -6.00 -14.93
C SER A 86 -0.72 -7.42 -14.32
N THR A 87 -0.73 -8.46 -15.15
CA THR A 87 -0.69 -9.85 -14.72
C THR A 87 0.75 -10.25 -14.40
N LEU A 88 0.93 -10.88 -13.26
CA LEU A 88 2.23 -11.31 -12.76
C LEU A 88 2.47 -12.79 -12.97
N GLU A 89 3.74 -13.16 -13.05
CA GLU A 89 4.19 -14.53 -12.92
C GLU A 89 5.44 -14.63 -12.06
N VAL A 90 5.62 -15.80 -11.47
CA VAL A 90 6.84 -16.11 -10.71
C VAL A 90 8.02 -16.12 -11.67
N ASN A 91 9.09 -15.42 -11.31
CA ASN A 91 10.29 -15.22 -12.13
C ASN A 91 10.03 -14.53 -13.49
N GLY A 92 8.94 -13.79 -13.62
CA GLY A 92 8.62 -13.01 -14.81
C GLY A 92 9.66 -11.93 -15.12
N ALA A 93 9.50 -11.26 -16.24
CA ALA A 93 10.36 -10.15 -16.65
C ALA A 93 10.26 -8.97 -15.66
N ASP A 94 11.28 -8.11 -15.65
CA ASP A 94 11.25 -6.90 -14.83
C ASP A 94 10.09 -6.00 -15.23
N PHE A 95 9.52 -5.30 -14.24
CA PHE A 95 8.63 -4.19 -14.54
C PHE A 95 9.45 -3.04 -15.09
N ASN A 96 8.90 -2.32 -16.07
CA ASN A 96 9.43 -1.03 -16.42
C ASN A 96 9.24 -0.08 -15.24
N GLY A 97 10.20 0.81 -15.03
CA GLY A 97 10.02 1.90 -14.09
C GLY A 97 8.89 2.83 -14.51
N PRO A 98 8.38 3.65 -13.59
CA PRO A 98 7.39 4.66 -13.92
C PRO A 98 7.97 5.70 -14.89
N ALA A 99 7.08 6.43 -15.58
CA ALA A 99 7.48 7.43 -16.57
C ALA A 99 8.33 8.59 -15.98
N ALA A 100 8.22 8.84 -14.69
CA ALA A 100 9.01 9.84 -13.98
C ALA A 100 9.40 9.32 -12.59
N PRO A 101 10.55 9.73 -12.05
CA PRO A 101 10.90 9.43 -10.67
C PRO A 101 9.88 10.02 -9.70
N GLY A 102 9.60 9.31 -8.62
CA GLY A 102 8.67 9.80 -7.59
C GLY A 102 8.28 8.72 -6.59
N ARG A 103 7.42 9.12 -5.66
CA ARG A 103 6.81 8.17 -4.73
C ARG A 103 5.61 7.52 -5.36
N TYR A 104 5.60 6.20 -5.30
CA TYR A 104 4.52 5.37 -5.83
C TYR A 104 3.96 4.45 -4.76
N ARG A 105 2.66 4.21 -4.83
CA ARG A 105 1.97 3.15 -4.12
C ARG A 105 1.85 1.97 -5.06
N VAL A 106 2.28 0.81 -4.60
CA VAL A 106 2.20 -0.44 -5.35
C VAL A 106 1.33 -1.41 -4.57
N ILE A 107 0.36 -1.98 -5.26
CA ILE A 107 -0.52 -3.02 -4.75
C ILE A 107 -0.11 -4.32 -5.43
N TRP A 108 0.13 -5.37 -4.64
CA TRP A 108 0.21 -6.74 -5.11
C TRP A 108 -1.05 -7.47 -4.65
N ASP A 109 -1.85 -7.94 -5.61
CA ASP A 109 -3.11 -8.61 -5.37
C ASP A 109 -3.03 -10.08 -5.80
N GLY A 110 -2.83 -10.96 -4.83
CA GLY A 110 -2.77 -12.41 -4.98
C GLY A 110 -4.04 -13.12 -4.49
N ARG A 111 -5.14 -12.41 -4.29
CA ARG A 111 -6.40 -13.01 -3.84
C ARG A 111 -6.93 -14.04 -4.84
N ASP A 112 -6.74 -13.81 -6.13
CA ASP A 112 -6.92 -14.82 -7.17
C ASP A 112 -5.55 -15.39 -7.58
N VAL A 113 -5.24 -16.60 -7.10
CA VAL A 113 -3.96 -17.28 -7.36
C VAL A 113 -3.71 -17.58 -8.84
N ASN A 114 -4.76 -17.61 -9.65
CA ASN A 114 -4.67 -17.84 -11.09
C ASN A 114 -4.50 -16.54 -11.88
N ASN A 115 -4.67 -15.41 -11.23
CA ASN A 115 -4.62 -14.08 -11.86
C ASN A 115 -4.04 -13.05 -10.89
N ILE A 116 -2.81 -13.30 -10.46
CA ILE A 116 -2.08 -12.36 -9.59
C ILE A 116 -1.81 -11.08 -10.36
N LYS A 117 -2.10 -9.95 -9.75
CA LYS A 117 -2.02 -8.62 -10.36
C LYS A 117 -1.20 -7.67 -9.53
N TYR A 118 -0.74 -6.61 -10.16
CA TYR A 118 -0.23 -5.43 -9.46
C TYR A 118 -0.87 -4.17 -10.02
N GLU A 119 -0.92 -3.16 -9.20
CA GLU A 119 -1.31 -1.81 -9.57
C GLU A 119 -0.27 -0.84 -9.04
N ILE A 120 0.02 0.19 -9.80
CA ILE A 120 0.95 1.26 -9.41
C ILE A 120 0.27 2.61 -9.61
N SER A 121 0.29 3.44 -8.59
CA SER A 121 -0.25 4.80 -8.62
C SER A 121 0.69 5.78 -7.94
N SER A 122 0.67 7.04 -8.37
CA SER A 122 1.41 8.10 -7.69
C SER A 122 0.95 8.22 -6.23
N ALA A 123 1.89 8.35 -5.31
CA ALA A 123 1.63 8.52 -3.88
C ALA A 123 2.11 9.90 -3.40
N THR A 124 1.85 10.94 -4.20
CA THR A 124 2.27 12.31 -3.89
C THR A 124 1.27 13.07 -3.04
N GLU A 125 0.03 12.62 -2.95
CA GLU A 125 -1.01 13.24 -2.14
C GLU A 125 -1.89 12.23 -1.42
N MET A 126 -2.44 12.67 -0.31
CA MET A 126 -3.50 12.03 0.45
C MET A 126 -4.44 13.11 0.95
N ARG A 127 -5.72 12.96 0.70
CA ARG A 127 -6.76 13.92 1.10
C ARG A 127 -7.69 13.30 2.12
N LEU A 128 -8.19 14.17 3.00
CA LEU A 128 -9.28 13.83 3.90
C LEU A 128 -10.59 14.30 3.27
N VAL A 129 -11.48 13.38 2.91
CA VAL A 129 -12.75 13.65 2.23
C VAL A 129 -13.91 13.23 3.13
N GLY A 130 -15.00 13.98 3.15
CA GLY A 130 -16.19 13.60 3.91
C GLY A 130 -17.05 14.80 4.35
N ASP A 131 -18.16 14.49 5.01
CA ASP A 131 -19.04 15.50 5.63
C ASP A 131 -18.61 15.86 7.06
N GLY A 132 -17.58 15.18 7.57
CA GLY A 132 -17.02 15.42 8.91
C GLY A 132 -16.07 16.60 9.01
N ILE A 133 -15.72 17.24 7.91
CA ILE A 133 -14.75 18.34 7.90
C ILE A 133 -15.46 19.67 8.20
N ASN A 134 -14.90 20.47 9.10
CA ASN A 134 -15.40 21.79 9.45
C ASN A 134 -14.35 22.85 9.10
N GLN A 135 -14.20 23.13 7.82
CA GLN A 135 -13.24 24.09 7.30
C GLN A 135 -13.88 24.91 6.18
N ALA A 136 -13.67 26.21 6.20
CA ALA A 136 -14.18 27.10 5.16
C ALA A 136 -13.61 26.74 3.78
N GLY A 137 -14.47 26.72 2.76
CA GLY A 137 -14.10 26.38 1.39
C GLY A 137 -14.03 24.87 1.10
N VAL A 138 -14.28 24.02 2.08
CA VAL A 138 -14.39 22.56 1.89
C VAL A 138 -15.86 22.19 1.76
N ASN A 139 -16.21 21.53 0.66
CA ASN A 139 -17.55 20.99 0.44
C ASN A 139 -17.61 19.54 0.91
N ASP A 140 -18.74 19.12 1.43
CA ASP A 140 -18.96 17.75 1.86
C ASP A 140 -18.82 16.80 0.67
N TRP A 141 -17.98 15.75 0.81
CA TRP A 141 -17.74 14.71 -0.20
C TRP A 141 -17.26 15.24 -1.56
N ASP A 142 -16.50 16.33 -1.56
CA ASP A 142 -15.94 16.94 -2.77
C ASP A 142 -14.40 16.84 -2.78
N PRO A 143 -13.81 15.83 -3.44
CA PRO A 143 -12.36 15.63 -3.44
C PRO A 143 -11.54 16.84 -3.85
N PRO A 144 -11.92 17.64 -4.87
CA PRO A 144 -11.13 18.81 -5.26
C PRO A 144 -10.99 19.86 -4.16
N SER A 145 -12.04 20.09 -3.35
CA SER A 145 -11.99 21.06 -2.24
C SER A 145 -11.47 20.46 -0.94
N SER A 146 -11.30 19.14 -0.88
CA SER A 146 -10.90 18.43 0.34
C SER A 146 -9.45 18.71 0.72
N PRO A 147 -9.16 18.88 2.03
CA PRO A 147 -7.84 19.23 2.51
C PRO A 147 -6.82 18.10 2.29
N GLN A 148 -5.61 18.50 1.91
CA GLN A 148 -4.49 17.60 1.68
C GLN A 148 -3.71 17.37 2.96
N MET A 149 -3.38 16.12 3.24
CA MET A 149 -2.50 15.72 4.34
C MET A 149 -1.04 15.97 3.99
N THR A 150 -0.20 16.15 5.00
CA THR A 150 1.24 16.28 4.86
C THR A 150 1.90 14.91 5.02
N TYR A 151 2.74 14.52 4.07
CA TYR A 151 3.55 13.31 4.18
C TYR A 151 4.77 13.56 5.08
N SER A 152 4.94 12.70 6.09
CA SER A 152 6.02 12.80 7.08
C SER A 152 7.10 11.73 6.93
N GLY A 153 7.05 10.92 5.87
CA GLY A 153 7.95 9.79 5.65
C GLY A 153 7.39 8.45 6.14
N ASN A 154 8.00 7.35 5.72
CA ASN A 154 7.67 5.98 6.16
C ASN A 154 6.18 5.63 6.11
N GLY A 155 5.47 6.07 5.06
CA GLY A 155 4.04 5.82 4.91
C GLY A 155 3.13 6.66 5.80
N VAL A 156 3.66 7.65 6.52
CA VAL A 156 2.91 8.46 7.48
C VAL A 156 2.43 9.76 6.84
N TRP A 157 1.12 10.00 6.96
CA TRP A 157 0.45 11.24 6.57
C TRP A 157 -0.21 11.87 7.79
N THR A 158 -0.15 13.17 7.91
CA THR A 158 -0.72 13.91 9.05
C THR A 158 -1.51 15.14 8.60
N ILE A 159 -2.54 15.47 9.36
CA ILE A 159 -3.26 16.74 9.21
C ILE A 159 -3.83 17.17 10.56
N ALA A 160 -3.70 18.46 10.88
CA ALA A 160 -4.45 19.07 11.98
C ALA A 160 -5.68 19.78 11.39
N ILE A 161 -6.88 19.40 11.85
CA ILE A 161 -8.12 19.85 11.23
C ILE A 161 -9.26 19.91 12.23
N THR A 162 -10.20 20.85 12.04
CA THR A 162 -11.43 20.90 12.82
C THR A 162 -12.46 19.96 12.21
N LEU A 163 -13.05 19.11 13.06
CA LEU A 163 -14.04 18.12 12.67
C LEU A 163 -15.40 18.43 13.29
N LYS A 164 -16.47 18.11 12.55
CA LYS A 164 -17.85 18.01 13.04
C LYS A 164 -17.99 16.69 13.82
N ALA A 165 -18.88 16.63 14.79
CA ALA A 165 -19.11 15.42 15.61
C ALA A 165 -19.91 14.34 14.87
N ASN A 166 -19.55 13.06 15.07
CA ASN A 166 -20.29 11.88 14.60
C ASN A 166 -20.60 11.89 13.09
N LYS A 167 -19.67 12.36 12.30
CA LYS A 167 -19.75 12.45 10.85
C LYS A 167 -18.81 11.46 10.18
N ASP A 168 -18.81 11.43 8.86
CA ASP A 168 -18.04 10.51 8.07
C ASP A 168 -16.84 11.18 7.38
N ILE A 169 -15.72 10.47 7.36
CA ILE A 169 -14.51 10.84 6.63
C ILE A 169 -13.89 9.61 5.96
N LYS A 170 -13.11 9.84 4.93
CA LYS A 170 -12.39 8.84 4.15
C LYS A 170 -11.04 9.41 3.71
N PHE A 171 -10.06 8.56 3.47
CA PHE A 171 -8.76 8.95 2.92
C PHE A 171 -8.71 8.63 1.43
N LEU A 172 -8.37 9.63 0.62
CA LEU A 172 -8.32 9.53 -0.84
C LEU A 172 -6.97 10.01 -1.37
N ALA A 173 -6.28 9.16 -2.10
CA ALA A 173 -4.97 9.48 -2.67
C ALA A 173 -5.07 10.18 -4.02
N GLY A 174 -5.81 11.28 -4.07
CA GLY A 174 -6.05 12.06 -5.26
C GLY A 174 -7.15 13.09 -5.06
N ASN A 175 -7.41 13.88 -6.09
CA ASN A 175 -8.41 14.95 -6.09
C ASN A 175 -9.69 14.62 -6.85
N ALA A 176 -9.92 13.33 -7.17
CA ALA A 176 -11.09 12.86 -7.90
C ALA A 176 -11.52 11.49 -7.41
N TRP A 177 -12.81 11.20 -7.47
CA TRP A 177 -13.33 9.85 -7.23
C TRP A 177 -12.72 8.86 -8.22
N GLY A 178 -12.39 7.66 -7.74
CA GLY A 178 -11.65 6.66 -8.49
C GLY A 178 -10.15 6.69 -8.25
N ALA A 179 -9.61 7.69 -7.51
CA ALA A 179 -8.29 7.57 -6.93
C ALA A 179 -8.27 6.50 -5.84
N PHE A 180 -7.09 5.94 -5.56
CA PHE A 180 -6.89 4.98 -4.48
C PHE A 180 -7.41 5.55 -3.15
N ASP A 181 -8.14 4.74 -2.39
CA ASP A 181 -8.73 5.17 -1.13
C ASP A 181 -8.59 4.15 0.00
N TYR A 182 -8.64 4.65 1.22
CA TYR A 182 -8.67 3.83 2.42
C TYR A 182 -9.97 4.04 3.19
N GLU A 183 -10.51 2.93 3.65
CA GLU A 183 -11.73 2.79 4.41
C GLU A 183 -11.49 2.17 5.78
N ASP A 184 -12.45 2.28 6.68
CA ASP A 184 -12.34 1.77 8.04
C ASP A 184 -12.45 0.23 8.04
N ALA A 185 -11.42 -0.41 8.57
CA ALA A 185 -11.43 -1.85 8.87
C ALA A 185 -11.81 -2.13 10.34
N GLY A 186 -12.15 -1.11 11.11
CA GLY A 186 -12.44 -1.18 12.53
C GLY A 186 -11.19 -1.06 13.41
N SER A 187 -11.40 -0.65 14.65
CA SER A 187 -10.33 -0.55 15.68
C SER A 187 -9.12 0.28 15.27
N GLY A 188 -9.32 1.37 14.49
CA GLY A 188 -8.23 2.22 14.02
C GLY A 188 -7.36 1.58 12.93
N LYS A 189 -7.89 0.56 12.25
CA LYS A 189 -7.24 -0.09 11.11
C LYS A 189 -7.84 0.43 9.81
N ILE A 190 -7.01 0.38 8.76
CA ILE A 190 -7.42 0.75 7.41
C ILE A 190 -7.47 -0.47 6.51
N LYS A 191 -8.29 -0.41 5.47
CA LYS A 191 -8.28 -1.35 4.35
C LYS A 191 -8.49 -0.63 3.03
N TRP A 192 -8.08 -1.26 1.95
CA TRP A 192 -8.35 -0.81 0.61
C TRP A 192 -9.65 -1.41 0.12
N GLU A 193 -10.59 -0.55 -0.22
CA GLU A 193 -11.94 -0.85 -0.72
C GLU A 193 -12.83 -1.76 0.17
N GLY A 194 -14.12 -1.58 0.06
CA GLY A 194 -15.13 -2.45 0.69
C GLY A 194 -15.24 -2.28 2.20
N GLY A 195 -14.82 -1.16 2.75
CA GLY A 195 -15.02 -0.78 4.14
C GLY A 195 -16.13 0.23 4.35
N ASP A 196 -16.31 0.59 5.62
CA ASP A 196 -17.12 1.72 6.02
C ASP A 196 -16.29 3.00 6.01
N ASN A 197 -16.95 4.14 6.05
CA ASN A 197 -16.27 5.40 6.32
C ASN A 197 -15.80 5.47 7.78
N PHE A 198 -14.71 6.16 8.03
CA PHE A 198 -14.28 6.45 9.39
C PHE A 198 -15.25 7.43 10.04
N LYS A 199 -15.55 7.23 11.32
CA LYS A 199 -16.35 8.17 12.09
C LYS A 199 -15.46 9.22 12.76
N THR A 200 -15.88 10.46 12.66
CA THR A 200 -15.28 11.54 13.45
C THR A 200 -15.66 11.38 14.93
N PRO A 201 -14.87 11.96 15.86
CA PRO A 201 -15.16 11.89 17.29
C PRO A 201 -16.57 12.38 17.65
N ALA A 202 -17.08 11.90 18.78
CA ALA A 202 -18.40 12.32 19.30
C ALA A 202 -18.46 13.81 19.69
N THR A 203 -17.33 14.47 19.87
CA THR A 203 -17.23 15.90 20.16
C THR A 203 -16.60 16.61 18.96
N ALA A 204 -17.22 17.68 18.50
CA ALA A 204 -16.61 18.54 17.49
C ALA A 204 -15.39 19.26 18.06
N GLY A 205 -14.35 19.43 17.27
CA GLY A 205 -13.12 20.07 17.73
C GLY A 205 -11.99 19.97 16.72
N THR A 206 -10.84 20.51 17.09
CA THR A 206 -9.63 20.38 16.28
C THR A 206 -8.86 19.14 16.72
N TYR A 207 -8.53 18.30 15.76
CA TYR A 207 -7.86 17.02 15.95
C TYR A 207 -6.64 16.91 15.05
N THR A 208 -5.66 16.15 15.50
CA THR A 208 -4.57 15.67 14.64
C THR A 208 -4.91 14.28 14.16
N ILE A 209 -5.06 14.12 12.85
CA ILE A 209 -5.25 12.82 12.21
C ILE A 209 -3.92 12.33 11.69
N THR A 210 -3.57 11.10 12.03
CA THR A 210 -2.39 10.40 11.51
C THR A 210 -2.83 9.13 10.81
N LEU A 211 -2.55 9.03 9.52
CA LEU A 211 -2.68 7.82 8.72
C LEU A 211 -1.30 7.22 8.52
N ASN A 212 -1.13 5.93 8.79
CA ASN A 212 0.10 5.20 8.52
C ASN A 212 -0.19 4.02 7.59
N GLU A 213 0.21 4.13 6.33
CA GLU A 213 0.00 3.10 5.31
C GLU A 213 0.85 1.85 5.58
N HIS A 214 2.00 1.99 6.24
CA HIS A 214 2.88 0.86 6.52
C HIS A 214 2.38 0.00 7.69
N THR A 215 1.83 0.60 8.74
CA THR A 215 1.23 -0.14 9.85
C THR A 215 -0.26 -0.36 9.68
N GLN A 216 -0.84 0.21 8.61
CA GLN A 216 -2.26 0.14 8.28
C GLN A 216 -3.15 0.63 9.42
N THR A 217 -2.79 1.78 9.96
CA THR A 217 -3.48 2.37 11.11
C THR A 217 -3.88 3.81 10.87
N VAL A 218 -4.95 4.22 11.52
CA VAL A 218 -5.34 5.62 11.65
C VAL A 218 -5.56 5.96 13.12
N THR A 219 -5.15 7.16 13.52
CA THR A 219 -5.45 7.74 14.83
C THR A 219 -6.03 9.14 14.66
N ILE A 220 -6.97 9.51 15.51
CA ILE A 220 -7.58 10.84 15.61
C ILE A 220 -7.44 11.28 17.07
N ASN A 221 -6.53 12.22 17.34
CA ASN A 221 -6.13 12.67 18.69
C ASN A 221 -6.40 14.15 18.89
#